data_4bb62b9c054d3a6dfc46ea207b16e066
#
_entry.id   4bb62b9c054d3a6dfc46ea207b16e066
#
_cell.length_a   1.000
_cell.length_b   1.000
_cell.length_c   1.000
_cell.angle_alpha   90.00
_cell.angle_beta   90.00
_cell.angle_gamma   90.00
#
_symmetry.space_group_name_H-M   'P 1'
#
loop_
_entity.id
_entity.type
_entity.pdbx_description
1 polymer ?
#
loop_
_entity_poly.entity_id
_entity_poly.type
_entity_poly.pdbx_seq_one_letter_code
_entity_poly.pdbx_strand_id
1 'polypeptide(L)'
;MAEVYRTGKQYADQAKNPKYDKLKYSDVDCQAFCELVLKDLGIRKPNGGVYDWKGSNDMARNAVSWIGTKEECINQFGGIPLGSWAFMWDNTGNEKQRGYYDGKGNYSHIGIFVGNDQVRDSTKIKDSSGGYKRDGVGYRSLKDFNRIGLCKLLDFGQVPEYNEHDKIMSIIAEIRYKLTELEGVIK
;
A
#
# COMPACT_ATOMS: atom_id res chain seq x y z
N MET A 1 1.13 -10.12 29.43
CA MET A 1 1.67 -8.87 28.81
C MET A 1 0.68 -8.44 27.75
N ALA A 2 0.18 -7.19 27.78
CA ALA A 2 -0.71 -6.70 26.74
C ALA A 2 0.06 -6.67 25.39
N GLU A 3 -0.51 -7.28 24.36
CA GLU A 3 0.01 -7.18 23.00
C GLU A 3 -0.05 -5.71 22.59
N VAL A 4 1.12 -5.11 22.36
CA VAL A 4 1.20 -3.70 21.89
C VAL A 4 1.01 -3.73 20.39
N TYR A 5 -0.25 -3.59 19.95
CA TYR A 5 -0.55 -3.42 18.53
C TYR A 5 0.06 -2.12 18.01
N ARG A 6 0.86 -2.22 16.97
CA ARG A 6 1.37 -1.04 16.27
C ARG A 6 0.35 -0.60 15.23
N THR A 7 0.09 0.72 15.17
CA THR A 7 -0.87 1.27 14.23
C THR A 7 -0.29 1.42 12.83
N GLY A 8 -1.15 1.41 11.81
CA GLY A 8 -0.76 1.74 10.44
C GLY A 8 -0.07 3.11 10.36
N LYS A 9 -0.55 4.11 11.15
CA LYS A 9 0.09 5.43 11.23
C LYS A 9 1.53 5.35 11.75
N GLN A 10 1.81 4.58 12.81
CA GLN A 10 3.17 4.40 13.32
C GLN A 10 4.07 3.73 12.27
N TYR A 11 3.53 2.80 11.50
CA TYR A 11 4.25 2.14 10.43
C TYR A 11 4.58 3.12 9.28
N ALA A 12 3.63 3.96 8.88
CA ALA A 12 3.85 5.01 7.89
C ALA A 12 4.90 6.05 8.37
N ASP A 13 4.83 6.46 9.64
CA ASP A 13 5.79 7.41 10.22
C ASP A 13 7.19 6.79 10.31
N GLN A 14 7.30 5.51 10.68
CA GLN A 14 8.58 4.79 10.67
C GLN A 14 9.14 4.68 9.25
N ALA A 15 8.31 4.40 8.24
CA ALA A 15 8.76 4.30 6.85
C ALA A 15 9.37 5.61 6.32
N LYS A 16 8.99 6.77 6.86
CA LYS A 16 9.54 8.09 6.51
C LYS A 16 10.90 8.40 7.15
N ASN A 17 11.41 7.52 8.03
CA ASN A 17 12.67 7.77 8.72
C ASN A 17 13.83 7.90 7.71
N PRO A 18 14.63 9.00 7.76
CA PRO A 18 15.73 9.25 6.83
C PRO A 18 16.83 8.19 6.83
N LYS A 19 16.91 7.36 7.86
CA LYS A 19 17.89 6.24 7.90
C LYS A 19 17.78 5.30 6.70
N TYR A 20 16.59 5.21 6.08
CA TYR A 20 16.36 4.36 4.92
C TYR A 20 16.79 4.99 3.58
N ASP A 21 17.03 6.31 3.52
CA ASP A 21 17.34 7.02 2.27
C ASP A 21 18.64 6.55 1.61
N LYS A 22 19.53 5.96 2.40
CA LYS A 22 20.85 5.47 1.93
C LYS A 22 20.82 4.01 1.47
N LEU A 23 19.69 3.30 1.68
CA LEU A 23 19.58 1.90 1.31
C LEU A 23 19.40 1.77 -0.20
N LYS A 24 20.24 0.96 -0.84
CA LYS A 24 20.12 0.61 -2.26
C LYS A 24 19.12 -0.53 -2.45
N TYR A 25 18.62 -0.67 -3.67
CA TYR A 25 17.75 -1.79 -4.02
C TYR A 25 18.42 -3.16 -3.86
N SER A 26 19.73 -3.23 -4.04
CA SER A 26 20.51 -4.46 -3.79
C SER A 26 20.53 -4.87 -2.32
N ASP A 27 20.41 -3.91 -1.42
CA ASP A 27 20.45 -4.13 0.03
C ASP A 27 19.05 -4.49 0.56
N VAL A 28 18.04 -3.82 0.02
CA VAL A 28 16.66 -3.97 0.42
C VAL A 28 15.75 -3.73 -0.79
N ASP A 29 15.12 -4.78 -1.31
CA ASP A 29 14.13 -4.68 -2.36
C ASP A 29 12.77 -4.16 -1.85
N CYS A 30 11.75 -4.13 -2.68
CA CYS A 30 10.44 -3.57 -2.32
C CYS A 30 9.76 -4.31 -1.16
N GLN A 31 9.86 -5.65 -1.13
CA GLN A 31 9.34 -6.47 -0.06
C GLN A 31 10.18 -6.30 1.21
N ALA A 32 11.49 -6.48 1.09
CA ALA A 32 12.42 -6.41 2.22
C ALA A 32 12.35 -5.04 2.92
N PHE A 33 12.05 -3.95 2.19
CA PHE A 33 11.81 -2.64 2.79
C PHE A 33 10.58 -2.64 3.69
N CYS A 34 9.46 -3.19 3.25
CA CYS A 34 8.26 -3.30 4.08
C CYS A 34 8.50 -4.14 5.34
N GLU A 35 9.24 -5.23 5.21
CA GLU A 35 9.61 -6.12 6.32
C GLU A 35 10.59 -5.42 7.30
N LEU A 36 11.56 -4.68 6.77
CA LEU A 36 12.51 -3.92 7.58
C LEU A 36 11.81 -2.89 8.46
N VAL A 37 10.82 -2.17 7.90
CA VAL A 37 10.04 -1.19 8.67
C VAL A 37 9.23 -1.87 9.78
N LEU A 38 8.60 -3.04 9.51
CA LEU A 38 7.93 -3.84 10.55
C LEU A 38 8.92 -4.27 11.64
N LYS A 39 10.08 -4.77 11.23
CA LYS A 39 11.17 -5.16 12.13
C LYS A 39 11.57 -4.02 13.05
N ASP A 40 11.75 -2.82 12.51
CA ASP A 40 12.21 -1.65 13.26
C ASP A 40 11.14 -1.10 14.21
N LEU A 41 9.86 -1.39 13.96
CA LEU A 41 8.77 -1.16 14.91
C LEU A 41 8.67 -2.22 16.01
N GLY A 42 9.54 -3.24 15.99
CA GLY A 42 9.52 -4.32 16.96
C GLY A 42 8.48 -5.40 16.67
N ILE A 43 7.87 -5.39 15.46
CA ILE A 43 6.91 -6.43 15.06
C ILE A 43 7.70 -7.68 14.68
N ARG A 44 7.40 -8.78 15.39
CA ARG A 44 8.10 -10.06 15.29
C ARG A 44 7.10 -11.21 15.16
N LYS A 45 7.56 -12.32 14.60
CA LYS A 45 6.86 -13.60 14.69
C LYS A 45 6.76 -14.05 16.18
N PRO A 46 5.80 -14.90 16.54
CA PRO A 46 5.68 -15.40 17.92
C PRO A 46 6.95 -16.06 18.47
N ASN A 47 7.80 -16.62 17.58
CA ASN A 47 9.09 -17.20 17.93
C ASN A 47 10.24 -16.18 18.03
N GLY A 48 9.94 -14.86 17.96
CA GLY A 48 10.92 -13.78 18.00
C GLY A 48 11.60 -13.47 16.66
N GLY A 49 11.40 -14.30 15.64
CA GLY A 49 11.96 -14.10 14.29
C GLY A 49 11.35 -12.90 13.56
N VAL A 50 12.02 -12.44 12.51
CA VAL A 50 11.50 -11.42 11.61
C VAL A 50 10.50 -12.04 10.62
N TYR A 51 9.57 -11.24 10.11
CA TYR A 51 8.75 -11.64 8.98
C TYR A 51 9.61 -11.61 7.70
N ASP A 52 9.48 -12.64 6.89
CA ASP A 52 10.22 -12.87 5.65
C ASP A 52 9.28 -13.59 4.67
N TRP A 53 8.51 -12.81 3.91
CA TRP A 53 7.61 -13.36 2.90
C TRP A 53 8.37 -13.67 1.60
N LYS A 54 7.76 -14.47 0.73
CA LYS A 54 8.36 -14.88 -0.55
C LYS A 54 7.97 -13.92 -1.69
N GLY A 55 8.17 -12.61 -1.49
CA GLY A 55 7.85 -11.58 -2.46
C GLY A 55 6.51 -10.89 -2.24
N SER A 56 6.27 -9.82 -3.00
CA SER A 56 5.05 -9.03 -2.95
C SER A 56 3.78 -9.84 -3.27
N ASN A 57 3.90 -10.88 -4.10
CA ASN A 57 2.81 -11.83 -4.36
C ASN A 57 2.40 -12.61 -3.13
N ASP A 58 3.36 -13.06 -2.32
CA ASP A 58 3.09 -13.77 -1.06
C ASP A 58 2.49 -12.82 -0.02
N MET A 59 3.02 -11.60 0.09
CA MET A 59 2.48 -10.57 0.98
C MET A 59 1.02 -10.25 0.66
N ALA A 60 0.69 -10.06 -0.63
CA ALA A 60 -0.67 -9.77 -1.07
C ALA A 60 -1.68 -10.89 -0.79
N ARG A 61 -1.22 -12.17 -0.72
CA ARG A 61 -2.08 -13.32 -0.48
C ARG A 61 -2.18 -13.72 0.97
N ASN A 62 -1.07 -13.59 1.71
CA ASN A 62 -0.91 -14.24 3.01
C ASN A 62 -0.70 -13.26 4.18
N ALA A 63 -0.39 -11.99 3.90
CA ALA A 63 -0.04 -11.03 4.94
C ALA A 63 -1.05 -9.88 5.12
N VAL A 64 -2.10 -9.82 4.30
CA VAL A 64 -3.14 -8.80 4.40
C VAL A 64 -4.42 -9.35 5.05
N SER A 65 -5.12 -8.49 5.77
CA SER A 65 -6.49 -8.73 6.26
C SER A 65 -7.54 -8.28 5.23
N TRP A 66 -7.17 -7.34 4.37
CA TRP A 66 -7.98 -6.84 3.28
C TRP A 66 -7.10 -6.43 2.10
N ILE A 67 -7.58 -6.61 0.86
CA ILE A 67 -6.94 -6.13 -0.37
C ILE A 67 -7.99 -5.82 -1.43
N GLY A 68 -7.84 -4.67 -2.11
CA GLY A 68 -8.75 -4.23 -3.15
C GLY A 68 -8.16 -3.09 -3.98
N THR A 69 -8.98 -2.50 -4.85
CA THR A 69 -8.63 -1.28 -5.60
C THR A 69 -8.57 -0.07 -4.66
N LYS A 70 -7.99 1.03 -5.14
CA LYS A 70 -8.03 2.30 -4.40
C LYS A 70 -9.45 2.78 -4.14
N GLU A 71 -10.31 2.63 -5.13
CA GLU A 71 -11.73 3.03 -5.04
C GLU A 71 -12.47 2.18 -3.99
N GLU A 72 -12.31 0.85 -4.02
CA GLU A 72 -12.87 -0.03 -3.01
C GLU A 72 -12.37 0.32 -1.60
N CYS A 73 -11.07 0.65 -1.47
CA CYS A 73 -10.49 1.09 -0.21
C CYS A 73 -11.14 2.38 0.30
N ILE A 74 -11.27 3.39 -0.56
CA ILE A 74 -11.90 4.66 -0.22
C ILE A 74 -13.37 4.45 0.16
N ASN A 75 -14.09 3.63 -0.60
CA ASN A 75 -15.50 3.33 -0.34
C ASN A 75 -15.69 2.59 0.98
N GLN A 76 -14.78 1.67 1.33
CA GLN A 76 -14.89 0.87 2.54
C GLN A 76 -14.38 1.59 3.80
N PHE A 77 -13.34 2.43 3.67
CA PHE A 77 -12.64 3.01 4.81
C PHE A 77 -12.70 4.54 4.88
N GLY A 78 -13.45 5.19 3.99
CA GLY A 78 -13.55 6.65 3.91
C GLY A 78 -12.26 7.33 3.42
N GLY A 79 -11.26 6.55 3.00
CA GLY A 79 -9.95 7.01 2.55
C GLY A 79 -8.96 5.85 2.50
N ILE A 80 -7.72 6.13 2.11
CA ILE A 80 -6.64 5.14 2.17
C ILE A 80 -5.93 5.29 3.51
N PRO A 81 -5.99 4.28 4.41
CA PRO A 81 -5.36 4.37 5.73
C PRO A 81 -3.84 4.50 5.63
N LEU A 82 -3.25 5.37 6.48
CA LEU A 82 -1.80 5.47 6.58
C LEU A 82 -1.17 4.13 6.95
N GLY A 83 -0.07 3.79 6.29
CA GLY A 83 0.62 2.52 6.51
C GLY A 83 0.04 1.35 5.73
N SER A 84 -1.01 1.55 4.92
CA SER A 84 -1.46 0.54 3.97
C SER A 84 -0.34 0.19 3.01
N TRP A 85 -0.30 -1.05 2.57
CA TRP A 85 0.55 -1.46 1.46
C TRP A 85 -0.11 -1.08 0.14
N ALA A 86 0.66 -0.41 -0.71
CA ALA A 86 0.27 -0.11 -2.09
C ALA A 86 0.98 -1.09 -3.01
N PHE A 87 0.22 -1.74 -3.91
CA PHE A 87 0.75 -2.73 -4.84
C PHE A 87 0.59 -2.28 -6.29
N MET A 88 1.56 -2.66 -7.12
CA MET A 88 1.40 -2.70 -8.57
C MET A 88 0.90 -4.09 -8.95
N TRP A 89 -0.28 -4.15 -9.54
CA TRP A 89 -0.96 -5.38 -9.91
C TRP A 89 -1.30 -5.42 -11.40
N ASP A 90 -1.14 -6.58 -12.01
CA ASP A 90 -1.58 -6.87 -13.36
C ASP A 90 -2.23 -8.26 -13.46
N ASN A 91 -3.00 -8.48 -14.52
CA ASN A 91 -3.65 -9.77 -14.80
C ASN A 91 -3.10 -10.38 -16.09
N THR A 92 -1.80 -10.36 -16.28
CA THR A 92 -1.11 -10.87 -17.48
C THR A 92 -0.74 -12.36 -17.37
N GLY A 93 -0.97 -12.99 -16.23
CA GLY A 93 -0.59 -14.38 -15.94
C GLY A 93 0.87 -14.55 -15.50
N ASN A 94 1.60 -13.44 -15.29
CA ASN A 94 3.00 -13.47 -14.84
C ASN A 94 3.18 -14.07 -13.44
N GLU A 95 2.12 -14.11 -12.62
CA GLU A 95 2.12 -14.77 -11.32
C GLU A 95 2.44 -16.27 -11.41
N LYS A 96 2.13 -16.91 -12.53
CA LYS A 96 2.43 -18.33 -12.78
C LYS A 96 3.92 -18.62 -12.77
N GLN A 97 4.74 -17.68 -13.25
CA GLN A 97 6.21 -17.77 -13.20
C GLN A 97 6.75 -17.74 -11.76
N ARG A 98 5.93 -17.27 -10.82
CA ARG A 98 6.22 -17.22 -9.38
C ARG A 98 5.55 -18.38 -8.62
N GLY A 99 4.93 -19.33 -9.31
CA GLY A 99 4.28 -20.49 -8.72
C GLY A 99 2.86 -20.27 -8.22
N TYR A 100 2.21 -19.18 -8.61
CA TYR A 100 0.82 -18.88 -8.22
C TYR A 100 -0.12 -19.19 -9.39
N TYR A 101 -1.09 -20.07 -9.15
CA TYR A 101 -2.08 -20.53 -10.13
C TYR A 101 -3.52 -20.29 -9.66
N ASP A 102 -3.73 -19.27 -8.84
CA ASP A 102 -4.98 -18.99 -8.12
C ASP A 102 -5.87 -17.96 -8.84
N GLY A 103 -5.46 -17.46 -10.00
CA GLY A 103 -6.20 -16.46 -10.77
C GLY A 103 -6.26 -15.06 -10.15
N LYS A 104 -5.51 -14.81 -9.07
CA LYS A 104 -5.52 -13.51 -8.37
C LYS A 104 -4.63 -12.45 -9.03
N GLY A 105 -3.97 -12.79 -10.15
CA GLY A 105 -3.05 -11.91 -10.85
C GLY A 105 -1.70 -11.71 -10.16
N ASN A 106 -0.87 -10.89 -10.75
CA ASN A 106 0.51 -10.67 -10.36
C ASN A 106 0.67 -9.36 -9.59
N TYR A 107 1.12 -9.44 -8.35
CA TYR A 107 1.51 -8.30 -7.51
C TYR A 107 3.02 -8.08 -7.65
N SER A 108 3.42 -7.33 -8.67
CA SER A 108 4.82 -7.23 -9.11
C SER A 108 5.68 -6.30 -8.25
N HIS A 109 5.07 -5.43 -7.46
CA HIS A 109 5.75 -4.45 -6.63
C HIS A 109 4.91 -4.05 -5.43
N ILE A 110 5.57 -3.58 -4.35
CA ILE A 110 4.93 -3.15 -3.10
C ILE A 110 5.63 -1.92 -2.52
N GLY A 111 4.88 -1.06 -1.85
CA GLY A 111 5.38 0.04 -1.03
C GLY A 111 4.42 0.37 0.11
N ILE A 112 4.77 1.34 0.93
CA ILE A 112 4.03 1.76 2.12
C ILE A 112 3.40 3.13 1.83
N PHE A 113 2.08 3.25 1.91
CA PHE A 113 1.38 4.53 1.80
C PHE A 113 1.68 5.40 3.02
N VAL A 114 2.24 6.59 2.79
CA VAL A 114 2.69 7.48 3.85
C VAL A 114 1.91 8.81 3.92
N GLY A 115 0.81 8.89 3.17
CA GLY A 115 -0.05 10.10 3.08
C GLY A 115 0.34 11.01 1.92
N ASN A 116 -0.46 12.06 1.67
CA ASN A 116 -0.24 13.07 0.63
C ASN A 116 0.02 12.46 -0.75
N ASP A 117 -0.75 11.45 -1.13
CA ASP A 117 -0.61 10.69 -2.38
C ASP A 117 0.80 10.11 -2.61
N GLN A 118 1.53 9.85 -1.54
CA GLN A 118 2.88 9.31 -1.60
C GLN A 118 2.96 7.88 -1.04
N VAL A 119 3.74 7.09 -1.74
CA VAL A 119 4.17 5.75 -1.33
C VAL A 119 5.67 5.73 -1.13
N ARG A 120 6.11 5.18 -0.03
CA ARG A 120 7.52 4.93 0.25
C ARG A 120 7.85 3.50 -0.18
N ASP A 121 8.75 3.34 -1.12
CA ASP A 121 9.13 2.03 -1.67
C ASP A 121 10.61 1.93 -1.96
N SER A 122 11.12 0.72 -2.14
CA SER A 122 12.45 0.48 -2.67
C SER A 122 12.36 -0.02 -4.11
N THR A 123 13.01 0.65 -5.06
CA THR A 123 12.96 0.29 -6.47
C THR A 123 14.15 0.85 -7.25
N LYS A 124 14.34 0.32 -8.48
CA LYS A 124 15.24 0.88 -9.48
C LYS A 124 14.44 1.61 -10.55
N ILE A 125 14.67 2.91 -10.71
CA ILE A 125 14.07 3.72 -11.78
C ILE A 125 15.21 4.18 -12.69
N LYS A 126 15.17 3.73 -13.95
CA LYS A 126 16.14 4.17 -14.96
C LYS A 126 15.84 5.59 -15.42
N ASP A 127 16.88 6.32 -15.76
CA ASP A 127 16.78 7.58 -16.49
C ASP A 127 16.87 7.35 -18.02
N SER A 128 16.76 8.41 -18.80
CA SER A 128 16.81 8.37 -20.27
C SER A 128 18.19 7.99 -20.82
N SER A 129 19.25 8.12 -20.02
CA SER A 129 20.64 7.78 -20.41
C SER A 129 21.00 6.32 -20.13
N GLY A 130 20.08 5.55 -19.50
CA GLY A 130 20.32 4.17 -19.06
C GLY A 130 20.93 4.04 -17.67
N GLY A 131 21.24 5.17 -17.01
CA GLY A 131 21.59 5.24 -15.60
C GLY A 131 20.38 5.03 -14.69
N TYR A 132 20.54 5.25 -13.38
CA TYR A 132 19.46 5.19 -12.42
C TYR A 132 19.11 6.58 -11.90
N LYS A 133 17.89 7.03 -12.17
CA LYS A 133 17.29 8.19 -11.51
C LYS A 133 17.07 7.90 -10.01
N ARG A 134 16.78 6.63 -9.66
CA ARG A 134 16.69 6.11 -8.30
C ARG A 134 17.14 4.66 -8.26
N ASP A 135 17.94 4.32 -7.27
CA ASP A 135 18.32 2.94 -6.93
C ASP A 135 18.21 2.78 -5.40
N GLY A 136 17.05 2.27 -4.95
CA GLY A 136 16.76 2.03 -3.55
C GLY A 136 15.51 2.72 -3.03
N VAL A 137 15.54 3.07 -1.74
CA VAL A 137 14.38 3.61 -1.02
C VAL A 137 14.11 5.07 -1.41
N GLY A 138 12.84 5.38 -1.71
CA GLY A 138 12.42 6.72 -2.07
C GLY A 138 10.91 6.87 -2.11
N TYR A 139 10.44 8.01 -2.62
CA TYR A 139 9.01 8.31 -2.73
C TYR A 139 8.52 8.12 -4.17
N ARG A 140 7.31 7.60 -4.31
CA ARG A 140 6.56 7.52 -5.56
C ARG A 140 5.15 8.04 -5.38
N SER A 141 4.54 8.48 -6.49
CA SER A 141 3.12 8.83 -6.47
C SER A 141 2.26 7.59 -6.27
N LEU A 142 1.23 7.70 -5.44
CA LEU A 142 0.21 6.66 -5.25
C LEU A 142 -0.51 6.30 -6.57
N LYS A 143 -0.52 7.22 -7.55
CA LYS A 143 -1.11 6.95 -8.89
C LYS A 143 -0.46 5.78 -9.62
N ASP A 144 0.81 5.49 -9.32
CA ASP A 144 1.57 4.40 -9.93
C ASP A 144 1.15 3.00 -9.40
N PHE A 145 0.35 2.97 -8.35
CA PHE A 145 -0.14 1.75 -7.70
C PHE A 145 -1.64 1.61 -7.92
N ASN A 146 -2.15 0.40 -8.04
CA ASN A 146 -3.55 0.15 -8.37
C ASN A 146 -4.26 -0.82 -7.42
N ARG A 147 -3.57 -1.31 -6.38
CA ARG A 147 -4.18 -2.09 -5.29
C ARG A 147 -3.68 -1.58 -3.95
N ILE A 148 -4.54 -1.65 -2.95
CA ILE A 148 -4.26 -1.31 -1.56
C ILE A 148 -4.51 -2.56 -0.72
N GLY A 149 -3.61 -2.86 0.22
CA GLY A 149 -3.74 -3.95 1.17
C GLY A 149 -3.48 -3.49 2.60
N LEU A 150 -4.25 -4.01 3.55
CA LEU A 150 -4.06 -3.75 4.98
C LEU A 150 -3.27 -4.90 5.60
N CYS A 151 -2.06 -4.62 6.08
CA CYS A 151 -1.22 -5.61 6.74
C CYS A 151 -1.91 -6.12 8.00
N LYS A 152 -2.14 -7.44 8.10
CA LYS A 152 -2.82 -8.07 9.25
C LYS A 152 -2.06 -7.96 10.59
N LEU A 153 -0.82 -7.50 10.57
CA LEU A 153 0.02 -7.29 11.75
C LEU A 153 -0.10 -5.88 12.34
N LEU A 154 -0.86 -5.01 11.69
CA LEU A 154 -1.04 -3.62 12.08
C LEU A 154 -2.49 -3.35 12.45
N ASP A 155 -2.67 -2.49 13.45
CA ASP A 155 -3.97 -1.94 13.77
C ASP A 155 -4.21 -0.68 12.91
N PHE A 156 -5.25 -0.73 12.09
CA PHE A 156 -5.71 0.42 11.30
C PHE A 156 -6.87 1.18 11.98
N GLY A 157 -7.13 0.86 13.25
CA GLY A 157 -8.28 1.35 13.99
C GLY A 157 -9.56 0.58 13.62
N GLN A 158 -10.61 0.77 14.41
CA GLN A 158 -11.92 0.38 13.92
C GLN A 158 -12.17 1.22 12.66
N VAL A 159 -12.30 0.53 11.55
CA VAL A 159 -12.90 1.12 10.37
C VAL A 159 -14.22 1.70 10.87
N PRO A 160 -14.50 3.01 10.67
CA PRO A 160 -15.84 3.50 10.95
C PRO A 160 -16.79 2.50 10.30
N GLU A 161 -17.72 1.90 11.06
CA GLU A 161 -18.83 1.21 10.45
C GLU A 161 -19.38 2.20 9.44
N TYR A 162 -19.20 1.89 8.17
CA TYR A 162 -19.58 2.77 7.08
C TYR A 162 -21.10 2.86 7.17
N ASN A 163 -21.54 3.88 7.90
CA ASN A 163 -22.93 4.18 8.13
C ASN A 163 -23.52 4.41 6.73
N GLU A 164 -24.61 3.71 6.40
CA GLU A 164 -25.34 3.88 5.12
C GLU A 164 -25.63 5.37 4.82
N HIS A 165 -25.78 6.17 5.86
CA HIS A 165 -25.94 7.62 5.77
C HIS A 165 -24.73 8.30 5.11
N ASP A 166 -23.50 7.94 5.48
CA ASP A 166 -22.28 8.55 4.93
C ASP A 166 -22.07 8.13 3.46
N LYS A 167 -22.48 6.91 3.11
CA LYS A 167 -22.51 6.45 1.72
C LYS A 167 -23.51 7.24 0.89
N ILE A 168 -24.69 7.45 1.42
CA ILE A 168 -25.73 8.26 0.77
C ILE A 168 -25.26 9.70 0.61
N MET A 169 -24.62 10.29 1.64
CA MET A 169 -24.11 11.66 1.57
C MET A 169 -22.95 11.81 0.57
N SER A 170 -22.09 10.82 0.42
CA SER A 170 -21.03 10.79 -0.60
C SER A 170 -21.63 10.73 -2.02
N ILE A 171 -22.63 9.88 -2.24
CA ILE A 171 -23.35 9.78 -3.52
C ILE A 171 -24.07 11.09 -3.85
N ILE A 172 -24.72 11.72 -2.86
CA ILE A 172 -25.38 13.01 -3.02
C ILE A 172 -24.37 14.11 -3.40
N ALA A 173 -23.19 14.12 -2.80
CA ALA A 173 -22.14 15.08 -3.12
C ALA A 173 -21.63 14.89 -4.56
N GLU A 174 -21.45 13.66 -5.01
CA GLU A 174 -21.03 13.34 -6.38
C GLU A 174 -22.10 13.74 -7.41
N ILE A 175 -23.38 13.46 -7.12
CA ILE A 175 -24.51 13.87 -7.97
C ILE A 175 -24.59 15.41 -8.08
N ARG A 176 -24.43 16.13 -6.98
CA ARG A 176 -24.40 17.60 -6.96
C ARG A 176 -23.27 18.16 -7.80
N TYR A 177 -22.05 17.57 -7.67
CA TYR A 177 -20.91 17.97 -8.47
C TYR A 177 -21.18 17.81 -9.97
N LYS A 178 -21.69 16.63 -10.39
CA LYS A 178 -22.03 16.36 -11.80
C LYS A 178 -23.15 17.25 -12.33
N LEU A 179 -24.15 17.59 -11.51
CA LEU A 179 -25.19 18.54 -11.87
C LEU A 179 -24.62 19.95 -12.14
N THR A 180 -23.70 20.41 -11.29
CA THR A 180 -23.03 21.72 -11.47
C THR A 180 -22.20 21.76 -12.74
N GLU A 181 -21.51 20.66 -13.09
CA GLU A 181 -20.80 20.54 -14.38
C GLU A 181 -21.75 20.64 -15.56
N LEU A 182 -22.89 19.94 -15.51
CA LEU A 182 -23.90 20.00 -16.59
C LEU A 182 -24.55 21.38 -16.73
N GLU A 183 -24.86 22.07 -15.64
CA GLU A 183 -25.37 23.45 -15.64
C GLU A 183 -24.36 24.45 -16.23
N GLY A 184 -23.06 24.18 -16.09
CA GLY A 184 -21.98 24.97 -16.69
C GLY A 184 -21.83 24.77 -18.21
N VAL A 185 -22.32 23.65 -18.75
CA VAL A 185 -22.25 23.34 -20.20
C VAL A 185 -23.47 23.88 -20.96
N ILE A 186 -24.58 24.19 -20.26
CA ILE A 186 -25.84 24.65 -20.86
C ILE A 186 -25.89 26.20 -21.05
N LYS A 187 -24.84 26.90 -20.63
CA LYS A 187 -24.65 28.35 -20.87
C LYS A 187 -23.71 28.59 -22.05
#